data_a8ca764255d1bbde9f1120448f5e2fdb
#
_entry.id   a8ca764255d1bbde9f1120448f5e2fdb
#
_cell.length_a   1.000
_cell.length_b   1.000
_cell.length_c   1.000
_cell.angle_alpha   90.00
_cell.angle_beta   90.00
_cell.angle_gamma   90.00
#
_symmetry.space_group_name_H-M   'P 1'
#
loop_
_entity.id
_entity.type
_entity.pdbx_description
1 polymer ?
#
loop_
_entity_poly.entity_id
_entity_poly.type
_entity_poly.pdbx_seq_one_letter_code
_entity_poly.pdbx_strand_id
1 'polypeptide(L)'
;MFSTRSRRRLAAVAAAVLAAPLLWFATSGISQAAAAVPAKDWLHVQGNQILDEAGNPVWLTGANWFGFNAGERVFHGLWSANLTEVTRSMADRGINLVRVPISTQLLLEWKAGQAAVPSGVNTYANPELTGKTTLEVFDAFLALCERYGMKVLLDVHSAEADNSGHVYPVWYKGSVTPELFYQAWEWVAQRYRTNDTLVAMDVKNEPHGRPGESPRAKWDSSTDVDNFKNTCQTAGRRILAINPDVLILCEGVEVYPKDGVSWSSTDGKTYDNVWWGANLRGVRDHPVDLGANQDQLVYSPHDYGPLVYEQPWFAKPFDKASLTADVWTPNWLYVHDSNTAPLLVGEWGGRLGQDARQDRWMTALRDLIVEKRLHQTFWVLNPNSGDTGGLLLDDWKTWDEQKYALLKPALWQYGGRFVSLDHQVPLGGAGSSTGISLAARYGGGVEPSTSPSTSVPPSGACGATYTQTSAWSGGFQGEVTIRNTGTTPGRAWTATWTFPAGTSVASLWNGVLSSTGTAVTVRNVAHNGTLGAGAGTSFGFVGSGPAVTPAITCALS
;
A
#
# COMPACT_ATOMS: atom_id res chain seq x y z
N MET A 1 -60.87 -38.17 45.79
CA MET A 1 -62.33 -38.10 45.70
C MET A 1 -62.71 -37.92 44.23
N PHE A 2 -63.31 -38.95 43.67
CA PHE A 2 -64.34 -39.00 42.63
C PHE A 2 -64.11 -38.13 41.33
N SER A 3 -64.33 -38.56 40.13
CA SER A 3 -64.88 -39.77 39.51
C SER A 3 -64.95 -39.56 38.01
N THR A 4 -64.45 -40.51 37.29
CA THR A 4 -64.92 -41.12 36.06
C THR A 4 -66.06 -40.46 35.25
N ARG A 5 -65.94 -40.38 33.93
CA ARG A 5 -66.67 -41.20 32.97
C ARG A 5 -66.27 -41.06 31.53
N SER A 6 -65.96 -42.20 30.99
CA SER A 6 -65.89 -42.63 29.57
C SER A 6 -67.19 -42.43 28.81
N ARG A 7 -67.14 -42.18 27.53
CA ARG A 7 -68.04 -42.78 26.50
C ARG A 7 -67.39 -42.82 25.13
N ARG A 8 -67.33 -44.02 24.62
CA ARG A 8 -67.04 -44.41 23.21
C ARG A 8 -68.22 -44.05 22.29
N ARG A 9 -67.99 -43.83 21.05
CA ARG A 9 -68.77 -44.28 19.83
C ARG A 9 -67.96 -43.91 18.58
N LEU A 10 -67.42 -44.89 17.88
CA LEU A 10 -67.89 -45.59 16.67
C LEU A 10 -67.67 -44.80 15.32
N ALA A 11 -66.95 -45.50 14.46
CA ALA A 11 -66.42 -45.25 13.15
C ALA A 11 -67.45 -44.88 12.09
N ALA A 12 -67.01 -44.09 11.13
CA ALA A 12 -67.47 -44.16 9.75
C ALA A 12 -66.27 -43.90 8.81
N VAL A 13 -65.99 -44.87 7.94
CA VAL A 13 -65.01 -44.83 6.88
C VAL A 13 -65.65 -44.09 5.69
N ALA A 14 -65.01 -43.01 5.21
CA ALA A 14 -65.30 -42.43 3.92
C ALA A 14 -63.96 -42.23 3.17
N ALA A 15 -63.82 -42.95 2.06
CA ALA A 15 -62.71 -42.81 1.15
C ALA A 15 -62.82 -41.47 0.42
N ALA A 16 -61.82 -40.64 0.48
CA ALA A 16 -61.66 -39.44 -0.36
C ALA A 16 -60.36 -39.53 -1.12
N VAL A 17 -60.49 -39.42 -2.42
CA VAL A 17 -59.46 -39.40 -3.45
C VAL A 17 -58.56 -38.18 -3.23
N LEU A 18 -57.27 -38.41 -3.04
CA LEU A 18 -56.24 -37.37 -2.95
C LEU A 18 -55.82 -36.90 -4.35
N ALA A 19 -56.28 -35.70 -4.73
CA ALA A 19 -55.68 -34.91 -5.80
C ALA A 19 -54.51 -34.09 -5.17
N ALA A 20 -53.29 -34.43 -5.51
CA ALA A 20 -52.10 -33.66 -5.11
C ALA A 20 -51.96 -32.39 -5.97
N PRO A 21 -51.85 -31.19 -5.38
CA PRO A 21 -51.44 -30.01 -6.13
C PRO A 21 -49.94 -30.05 -6.33
N LEU A 22 -49.47 -29.98 -7.60
CA LEU A 22 -48.10 -29.67 -7.97
C LEU A 22 -47.78 -28.23 -7.50
N LEU A 23 -47.05 -28.12 -6.39
CA LEU A 23 -46.41 -26.88 -5.97
C LEU A 23 -45.20 -26.62 -6.87
N TRP A 24 -45.34 -25.67 -7.79
CA TRP A 24 -44.22 -25.03 -8.46
C TRP A 24 -43.48 -24.20 -7.41
N PHE A 25 -42.28 -24.66 -6.98
CA PHE A 25 -41.33 -23.81 -6.30
C PHE A 25 -40.72 -22.86 -7.34
N ALA A 26 -41.25 -21.65 -7.40
CA ALA A 26 -40.53 -20.54 -8.00
C ALA A 26 -39.33 -20.24 -7.09
N THR A 27 -38.14 -20.68 -7.50
CA THR A 27 -36.89 -20.18 -6.94
C THR A 27 -36.78 -18.72 -7.33
N SER A 28 -37.26 -17.82 -6.46
CA SER A 28 -36.90 -16.40 -6.51
C SER A 28 -35.42 -16.34 -6.27
N GLY A 29 -34.64 -16.25 -7.33
CA GLY A 29 -33.24 -15.85 -7.27
C GLY A 29 -33.23 -14.47 -6.61
N ILE A 30 -32.79 -14.40 -5.36
CA ILE A 30 -32.43 -13.14 -4.73
C ILE A 30 -31.20 -12.65 -5.52
N SER A 31 -31.46 -11.76 -6.48
CA SER A 31 -30.39 -10.96 -7.08
C SER A 31 -29.82 -10.12 -5.92
N GLN A 32 -28.67 -10.53 -5.41
CA GLN A 32 -27.92 -9.73 -4.48
C GLN A 32 -27.53 -8.47 -5.25
N ALA A 33 -28.20 -7.35 -4.95
CA ALA A 33 -27.82 -6.07 -5.53
C ALA A 33 -26.33 -5.87 -5.23
N ALA A 34 -25.54 -5.60 -6.25
CA ALA A 34 -24.15 -5.24 -6.08
C ALA A 34 -24.10 -4.07 -5.07
N ALA A 35 -23.30 -4.19 -4.04
CA ALA A 35 -23.12 -3.11 -3.09
C ALA A 35 -22.70 -1.84 -3.85
N ALA A 36 -23.33 -0.71 -3.54
CA ALA A 36 -22.96 0.55 -4.14
C ALA A 36 -21.48 0.84 -3.83
N VAL A 37 -20.73 1.29 -4.84
CA VAL A 37 -19.33 1.71 -4.63
C VAL A 37 -19.34 2.90 -3.68
N PRO A 38 -18.56 2.87 -2.59
CA PRO A 38 -18.45 3.99 -1.66
C PRO A 38 -18.09 5.30 -2.37
N ALA A 39 -18.65 6.41 -1.90
CA ALA A 39 -18.38 7.73 -2.46
C ALA A 39 -17.05 8.32 -1.96
N LYS A 40 -16.48 7.71 -0.93
CA LYS A 40 -15.24 8.07 -0.27
C LYS A 40 -14.43 6.81 0.05
N ASP A 41 -13.13 6.99 0.25
CA ASP A 41 -12.18 5.90 0.51
C ASP A 41 -11.62 5.94 1.93
N TRP A 42 -12.43 6.44 2.90
CA TRP A 42 -12.03 6.44 4.29
C TRP A 42 -11.87 5.01 4.82
N LEU A 43 -11.03 4.87 5.82
CA LEU A 43 -10.66 3.59 6.41
C LEU A 43 -11.00 3.59 7.90
N HIS A 44 -11.28 2.41 8.44
CA HIS A 44 -11.50 2.23 9.88
C HIS A 44 -10.92 0.92 10.36
N VAL A 45 -10.81 0.76 11.67
CA VAL A 45 -10.17 -0.39 12.33
C VAL A 45 -11.23 -1.31 12.94
N GLN A 46 -11.05 -2.60 12.74
CA GLN A 46 -11.79 -3.64 13.47
C GLN A 46 -10.81 -4.73 13.94
N GLY A 47 -10.59 -4.79 15.25
CA GLY A 47 -9.58 -5.70 15.82
C GLY A 47 -8.19 -5.37 15.28
N ASN A 48 -7.50 -6.33 14.68
CA ASN A 48 -6.18 -6.16 14.07
C ASN A 48 -6.22 -5.88 12.55
N GLN A 49 -7.38 -5.52 12.01
CA GLN A 49 -7.58 -5.24 10.58
C GLN A 49 -7.93 -3.78 10.33
N ILE A 50 -7.53 -3.28 9.17
CA ILE A 50 -8.03 -2.03 8.59
C ILE A 50 -9.02 -2.40 7.48
N LEU A 51 -10.20 -1.77 7.53
CA LEU A 51 -11.30 -2.02 6.61
C LEU A 51 -11.62 -0.76 5.80
N ASP A 52 -12.19 -0.95 4.61
CA ASP A 52 -12.82 0.11 3.83
C ASP A 52 -14.24 0.44 4.37
N GLU A 53 -14.89 1.47 3.84
CA GLU A 53 -16.26 1.85 4.22
C GLU A 53 -17.31 0.73 3.99
N ALA A 54 -17.02 -0.23 3.12
CA ALA A 54 -17.89 -1.38 2.87
C ALA A 54 -17.61 -2.56 3.84
N GLY A 55 -16.64 -2.43 4.74
CA GLY A 55 -16.21 -3.46 5.69
C GLY A 55 -15.27 -4.51 5.09
N ASN A 56 -14.67 -4.26 3.95
CA ASN A 56 -13.71 -5.18 3.35
C ASN A 56 -12.30 -4.92 3.89
N PRO A 57 -11.50 -5.96 4.23
CA PRO A 57 -10.14 -5.77 4.72
C PRO A 57 -9.21 -5.26 3.61
N VAL A 58 -8.54 -4.16 3.88
CA VAL A 58 -7.52 -3.58 2.99
C VAL A 58 -6.11 -3.96 3.43
N TRP A 59 -5.14 -3.83 2.55
CA TRP A 59 -3.73 -3.99 2.86
C TRP A 59 -2.95 -2.77 2.37
N LEU A 60 -2.55 -1.93 3.31
CA LEU A 60 -1.72 -0.76 3.07
C LEU A 60 -0.28 -1.23 2.85
N THR A 61 0.24 -1.03 1.65
CA THR A 61 1.57 -1.47 1.24
C THR A 61 2.27 -0.38 0.46
N GLY A 62 3.33 0.16 1.03
CA GLY A 62 3.84 1.41 0.54
C GLY A 62 5.33 1.63 0.66
N ALA A 63 5.72 2.88 0.48
CA ALA A 63 7.07 3.37 0.67
C ALA A 63 7.06 4.77 1.27
N ASN A 64 8.15 5.12 1.95
CA ASN A 64 8.42 6.47 2.41
C ASN A 64 9.05 7.30 1.29
N TRP A 65 8.69 8.59 1.19
CA TRP A 65 9.38 9.57 0.34
C TRP A 65 9.59 10.85 1.14
N PHE A 66 10.81 11.11 1.56
CA PHE A 66 11.14 12.23 2.42
C PHE A 66 11.62 13.49 1.69
N GLY A 67 11.67 14.61 2.42
CA GLY A 67 12.17 15.91 1.98
C GLY A 67 11.43 17.10 2.58
N PHE A 68 10.12 16.99 2.86
CA PHE A 68 9.38 18.07 3.54
C PHE A 68 9.78 18.25 5.01
N ASN A 69 10.39 17.26 5.62
CA ASN A 69 10.98 17.34 6.96
C ASN A 69 12.38 17.98 6.96
N ALA A 70 13.04 18.03 5.80
CA ALA A 70 14.41 18.50 5.60
C ALA A 70 14.47 20.01 5.34
N GLY A 71 15.68 20.57 5.22
CA GLY A 71 15.91 21.98 4.92
C GLY A 71 15.34 22.44 3.58
N GLU A 72 15.20 21.53 2.62
CA GLU A 72 14.62 21.76 1.30
C GLU A 72 13.11 22.00 1.36
N ARG A 73 12.40 21.51 2.39
CA ARG A 73 10.96 21.67 2.60
C ARG A 73 10.09 21.22 1.41
N VAL A 74 10.60 20.27 0.61
CA VAL A 74 9.95 19.67 -0.55
C VAL A 74 10.57 18.32 -0.81
N PHE A 75 9.89 17.40 -1.49
CA PHE A 75 10.46 16.09 -1.80
C PHE A 75 11.87 16.16 -2.36
N HIS A 76 12.78 15.40 -1.79
CA HIS A 76 14.09 15.19 -2.37
C HIS A 76 13.95 14.50 -3.74
N GLY A 77 14.85 14.85 -4.66
CA GLY A 77 14.84 14.35 -6.03
C GLY A 77 14.19 15.30 -7.04
N LEU A 78 13.35 16.26 -6.62
CA LEU A 78 12.70 17.20 -7.54
C LEU A 78 13.69 18.18 -8.20
N TRP A 79 14.96 18.18 -7.79
CA TRP A 79 16.05 18.88 -8.48
C TRP A 79 16.49 18.20 -9.78
N SER A 80 16.08 16.92 -10.04
CA SER A 80 16.45 16.16 -11.24
C SER A 80 15.32 15.31 -11.83
N ALA A 81 14.37 14.87 -11.02
CA ALA A 81 13.24 14.05 -11.43
C ALA A 81 11.93 14.85 -11.50
N ASN A 82 10.98 14.36 -12.28
CA ASN A 82 9.64 14.95 -12.40
C ASN A 82 8.69 14.31 -11.37
N LEU A 83 7.94 15.14 -10.65
CA LEU A 83 7.00 14.71 -9.61
C LEU A 83 5.96 13.71 -10.15
N THR A 84 5.37 13.99 -11.31
CA THR A 84 4.36 13.15 -11.93
C THR A 84 4.92 11.78 -12.33
N GLU A 85 6.13 11.75 -12.91
CA GLU A 85 6.78 10.51 -13.35
C GLU A 85 7.14 9.61 -12.18
N VAL A 86 7.70 10.17 -11.10
CA VAL A 86 8.05 9.42 -9.89
C VAL A 86 6.78 8.87 -9.22
N THR A 87 5.75 9.70 -9.06
CA THR A 87 4.48 9.29 -8.46
C THR A 87 3.81 8.17 -9.26
N ARG A 88 3.76 8.30 -10.58
CA ARG A 88 3.23 7.26 -11.46
C ARG A 88 4.04 5.96 -11.36
N SER A 89 5.38 6.07 -11.37
CA SER A 89 6.27 4.91 -11.29
C SER A 89 6.06 4.10 -9.99
N MET A 90 5.79 4.78 -8.85
CA MET A 90 5.41 4.11 -7.60
C MET A 90 4.12 3.33 -7.76
N ALA A 91 3.07 3.95 -8.29
CA ALA A 91 1.78 3.31 -8.49
C ALA A 91 1.86 2.11 -9.46
N ASP A 92 2.57 2.25 -10.59
CA ASP A 92 2.77 1.18 -11.58
C ASP A 92 3.53 -0.02 -11.00
N ARG A 93 4.30 0.19 -9.92
CA ARG A 93 5.06 -0.84 -9.19
C ARG A 93 4.38 -1.35 -7.92
N GLY A 94 3.14 -0.93 -7.65
CA GLY A 94 2.32 -1.52 -6.60
C GLY A 94 2.37 -0.80 -5.25
N ILE A 95 2.97 0.38 -5.18
CA ILE A 95 2.91 1.24 -3.99
C ILE A 95 1.51 1.86 -3.95
N ASN A 96 0.70 1.47 -2.97
CA ASN A 96 -0.65 2.02 -2.79
C ASN A 96 -0.75 3.04 -1.65
N LEU A 97 0.29 3.17 -0.84
CA LEU A 97 0.41 4.15 0.24
C LEU A 97 1.78 4.82 0.21
N VAL A 98 1.83 6.15 0.32
CA VAL A 98 3.09 6.88 0.47
C VAL A 98 3.12 7.55 1.84
N ARG A 99 4.08 7.17 2.70
CA ARG A 99 4.36 7.88 3.95
C ARG A 99 5.26 9.07 3.64
N VAL A 100 4.81 10.27 4.04
CA VAL A 100 5.47 11.54 3.72
C VAL A 100 5.96 12.20 5.00
N PRO A 101 7.27 12.13 5.29
CA PRO A 101 7.89 12.88 6.37
C PRO A 101 7.77 14.40 6.18
N ILE A 102 7.27 15.11 7.20
CA ILE A 102 7.17 16.57 7.27
C ILE A 102 7.64 17.09 8.64
N SER A 103 7.97 18.37 8.76
CA SER A 103 8.25 18.97 10.06
C SER A 103 7.07 19.77 10.61
N THR A 104 6.94 19.83 11.95
CA THR A 104 5.95 20.70 12.60
C THR A 104 6.16 22.16 12.18
N GLN A 105 7.41 22.60 12.10
CA GLN A 105 7.75 23.95 11.67
C GLN A 105 7.14 24.27 10.32
N LEU A 106 7.27 23.41 9.32
CA LEU A 106 6.73 23.64 7.98
C LEU A 106 5.19 23.71 7.98
N LEU A 107 4.53 22.85 8.77
CA LEU A 107 3.07 22.91 8.94
C LEU A 107 2.61 24.24 9.56
N LEU A 108 3.37 24.77 10.51
CA LEU A 108 3.09 26.08 11.13
C LEU A 108 3.34 27.24 10.15
N GLU A 109 4.38 27.15 9.32
CA GLU A 109 4.64 28.10 8.21
C GLU A 109 3.46 28.10 7.23
N TRP A 110 2.95 26.93 6.85
CA TRP A 110 1.78 26.79 5.98
C TRP A 110 0.51 27.37 6.64
N LYS A 111 0.29 27.06 7.92
CA LYS A 111 -0.84 27.61 8.71
C LYS A 111 -0.81 29.12 8.75
N ALA A 112 0.37 29.72 8.84
CA ALA A 112 0.56 31.17 8.88
C ALA A 112 0.48 31.86 7.50
N GLY A 113 0.28 31.10 6.41
CA GLY A 113 0.33 31.62 5.04
C GLY A 113 1.73 32.02 4.57
N GLN A 114 2.77 31.43 5.18
CA GLN A 114 4.19 31.73 4.91
C GLN A 114 4.87 30.64 4.08
N ALA A 115 4.08 29.84 3.35
CA ALA A 115 4.64 28.82 2.44
C ALA A 115 5.51 29.49 1.36
N ALA A 116 6.79 29.14 1.32
CA ALA A 116 7.74 29.69 0.37
C ALA A 116 7.79 28.87 -0.94
N VAL A 117 8.26 29.49 -2.01
CA VAL A 117 8.62 28.76 -3.25
C VAL A 117 9.94 28.03 -2.99
N PRO A 118 9.98 26.68 -3.12
CA PRO A 118 11.17 25.91 -2.81
C PRO A 118 12.28 26.09 -3.85
N SER A 119 13.50 26.31 -3.40
CA SER A 119 14.68 26.36 -4.29
C SER A 119 15.11 24.98 -4.81
N GLY A 120 14.69 23.89 -4.14
CA GLY A 120 15.04 22.52 -4.49
C GLY A 120 14.25 21.92 -5.67
N VAL A 121 13.33 22.68 -6.30
CA VAL A 121 12.55 22.22 -7.46
C VAL A 121 13.18 22.72 -8.74
N ASN A 122 13.60 21.80 -9.60
CA ASN A 122 14.03 22.11 -10.95
C ASN A 122 12.82 22.31 -11.86
N THR A 123 12.50 23.55 -12.20
CA THR A 123 11.34 23.90 -13.03
C THR A 123 11.47 23.49 -14.50
N TYR A 124 12.67 23.15 -14.97
CA TYR A 124 12.84 22.53 -16.30
C TYR A 124 12.37 21.08 -16.30
N ALA A 125 12.66 20.33 -15.22
CA ALA A 125 12.16 18.96 -15.03
C ALA A 125 10.70 18.94 -14.60
N ASN A 126 10.23 19.97 -13.88
CA ASN A 126 8.89 20.12 -13.31
C ASN A 126 8.25 21.46 -13.73
N PRO A 127 7.94 21.66 -15.03
CA PRO A 127 7.36 22.93 -15.48
C PRO A 127 6.01 23.24 -14.82
N GLU A 128 5.26 22.21 -14.45
CA GLU A 128 3.97 22.31 -13.74
C GLU A 128 4.08 22.83 -12.30
N LEU A 129 5.29 22.80 -11.73
CA LEU A 129 5.57 23.31 -10.39
C LEU A 129 6.16 24.71 -10.39
N THR A 130 6.30 25.35 -11.54
CA THR A 130 6.89 26.70 -11.66
C THR A 130 6.10 27.70 -10.80
N GLY A 131 6.79 28.36 -9.87
CA GLY A 131 6.23 29.35 -8.97
C GLY A 131 5.35 28.81 -7.84
N LYS A 132 5.16 27.51 -7.75
CA LYS A 132 4.39 26.89 -6.66
C LYS A 132 5.15 26.93 -5.35
N THR A 133 4.44 27.25 -4.28
CA THR A 133 4.93 27.16 -2.91
C THR A 133 5.07 25.69 -2.47
N THR A 134 5.77 25.44 -1.37
CA THR A 134 5.92 24.10 -0.78
C THR A 134 4.56 23.46 -0.47
N LEU A 135 3.57 24.23 -0.03
CA LEU A 135 2.20 23.76 0.19
C LEU A 135 1.51 23.36 -1.12
N GLU A 136 1.63 24.17 -2.17
CA GLU A 136 1.04 23.86 -3.48
C GLU A 136 1.72 22.69 -4.17
N VAL A 137 3.00 22.42 -3.89
CA VAL A 137 3.68 21.20 -4.33
C VAL A 137 3.10 19.96 -3.61
N PHE A 138 2.86 20.06 -2.31
CA PHE A 138 2.21 18.98 -1.56
C PHE A 138 0.77 18.74 -2.04
N ASP A 139 -0.03 19.79 -2.27
CA ASP A 139 -1.38 19.67 -2.82
C ASP A 139 -1.37 19.04 -4.23
N ALA A 140 -0.39 19.39 -5.07
CA ALA A 140 -0.20 18.76 -6.39
C ALA A 140 0.14 17.27 -6.27
N PHE A 141 0.95 16.87 -5.29
CA PHE A 141 1.25 15.48 -5.01
C PHE A 141 0.00 14.70 -4.57
N LEU A 142 -0.84 15.25 -3.67
CA LEU A 142 -2.11 14.63 -3.29
C LEU A 142 -3.02 14.40 -4.51
N ALA A 143 -3.12 15.39 -5.40
CA ALA A 143 -3.90 15.25 -6.64
C ALA A 143 -3.35 14.19 -7.60
N LEU A 144 -2.03 13.97 -7.61
CA LEU A 144 -1.40 12.88 -8.36
C LEU A 144 -1.68 11.53 -7.71
N CYS A 145 -1.63 11.43 -6.39
CA CYS A 145 -1.97 10.21 -5.67
C CYS A 145 -3.42 9.80 -5.94
N GLU A 146 -4.37 10.72 -5.83
CA GLU A 146 -5.77 10.51 -6.21
C GLU A 146 -5.89 10.00 -7.65
N ARG A 147 -5.24 10.65 -8.61
CA ARG A 147 -5.24 10.26 -10.03
C ARG A 147 -4.72 8.84 -10.26
N TYR A 148 -3.74 8.40 -9.48
CA TYR A 148 -3.10 7.10 -9.63
C TYR A 148 -3.60 6.03 -8.66
N GLY A 149 -4.65 6.31 -7.88
CA GLY A 149 -5.27 5.36 -6.94
C GLY A 149 -4.40 5.05 -5.72
N MET A 150 -3.53 5.98 -5.33
CA MET A 150 -2.71 5.88 -4.13
C MET A 150 -3.28 6.72 -3.00
N LYS A 151 -2.97 6.36 -1.76
CA LYS A 151 -3.27 7.14 -0.56
C LYS A 151 -1.99 7.66 0.11
N VAL A 152 -2.13 8.63 0.98
CA VAL A 152 -1.03 9.30 1.68
C VAL A 152 -1.20 9.17 3.18
N LEU A 153 -0.10 8.84 3.85
CA LEU A 153 0.10 8.89 5.29
C LEU A 153 1.07 10.05 5.57
N LEU A 154 0.61 11.11 6.20
CA LEU A 154 1.47 12.23 6.59
C LEU A 154 2.09 11.94 7.96
N ASP A 155 3.40 12.11 8.08
CA ASP A 155 4.19 11.85 9.28
C ASP A 155 4.89 13.12 9.78
N VAL A 156 4.64 13.54 11.02
CA VAL A 156 5.48 14.56 11.66
C VAL A 156 6.79 13.94 12.09
N HIS A 157 7.78 14.06 11.22
CA HIS A 157 9.10 13.44 11.37
C HIS A 157 9.99 14.17 12.39
N SER A 158 9.86 15.49 12.46
CA SER A 158 10.67 16.35 13.31
C SER A 158 9.93 17.61 13.75
N ALA A 159 10.41 18.24 14.81
CA ALA A 159 9.90 19.54 15.26
C ALA A 159 10.30 20.65 14.26
N GLU A 160 11.56 20.69 13.86
CA GLU A 160 12.13 21.69 12.95
C GLU A 160 12.44 21.05 11.59
N ALA A 161 12.43 21.87 10.52
CA ALA A 161 12.81 21.47 9.17
C ALA A 161 14.35 21.40 9.07
N ASP A 162 14.91 20.22 9.36
CA ASP A 162 16.35 19.97 9.42
C ASP A 162 16.65 18.54 8.96
N ASN A 163 17.72 18.36 8.19
CA ASN A 163 18.15 17.04 7.70
C ASN A 163 18.50 16.06 8.82
N SER A 164 18.78 16.56 10.03
CA SER A 164 19.03 15.78 11.24
C SER A 164 17.90 15.90 12.28
N GLY A 165 16.78 16.51 11.93
CA GLY A 165 15.69 16.83 12.85
C GLY A 165 15.08 15.61 13.54
N HIS A 166 15.10 14.43 12.86
CA HIS A 166 14.65 13.15 13.40
C HIS A 166 15.47 12.63 14.59
N VAL A 167 16.72 13.05 14.71
CA VAL A 167 17.60 12.65 15.84
C VAL A 167 17.16 13.28 17.17
N TYR A 168 16.27 14.28 17.16
CA TYR A 168 15.76 14.88 18.38
C TYR A 168 14.58 14.05 18.94
N PRO A 169 14.64 13.62 20.22
CA PRO A 169 13.84 12.50 20.72
C PRO A 169 12.35 12.76 20.88
N VAL A 170 11.93 14.03 20.98
CA VAL A 170 10.55 14.41 21.28
C VAL A 170 9.98 15.36 20.22
N TRP A 171 8.68 15.63 20.27
CA TRP A 171 7.88 16.40 19.29
C TRP A 171 7.93 17.91 19.47
N TYR A 172 8.64 18.39 20.47
CA TYR A 172 8.80 19.83 20.74
C TYR A 172 10.29 20.17 20.83
N LYS A 173 10.70 21.31 20.27
CA LYS A 173 12.08 21.80 20.27
C LYS A 173 12.11 23.28 19.93
N GLY A 174 12.91 24.08 20.63
CA GLY A 174 13.09 25.51 20.36
C GLY A 174 11.76 26.27 20.39
N SER A 175 11.37 26.87 19.28
CA SER A 175 10.11 27.60 19.13
C SER A 175 8.88 26.72 18.97
N VAL A 176 9.06 25.44 18.63
CA VAL A 176 7.98 24.48 18.52
C VAL A 176 7.63 23.93 19.89
N THR A 177 6.61 24.50 20.52
CA THR A 177 6.08 24.04 21.81
C THR A 177 5.14 22.83 21.62
N PRO A 178 4.85 22.05 22.69
CA PRO A 178 3.85 20.97 22.60
C PRO A 178 2.49 21.45 22.10
N GLU A 179 2.03 22.62 22.49
CA GLU A 179 0.75 23.18 22.02
C GLU A 179 0.80 23.54 20.52
N LEU A 180 1.89 24.11 20.03
CA LEU A 180 2.06 24.42 18.61
C LEU A 180 2.11 23.13 17.76
N PHE A 181 2.70 22.05 18.28
CA PHE A 181 2.65 20.73 17.65
C PHE A 181 1.21 20.24 17.47
N TYR A 182 0.37 20.32 18.52
CA TYR A 182 -1.06 19.96 18.39
C TYR A 182 -1.80 20.85 17.40
N GLN A 183 -1.54 22.16 17.44
CA GLN A 183 -2.18 23.11 16.52
C GLN A 183 -1.77 22.91 15.05
N ALA A 184 -0.56 22.42 14.80
CA ALA A 184 -0.13 22.03 13.46
C ALA A 184 -0.98 20.86 12.93
N TRP A 185 -1.20 19.82 13.75
CA TRP A 185 -2.06 18.71 13.41
C TRP A 185 -3.53 19.08 13.24
N GLU A 186 -4.07 19.95 14.09
CA GLU A 186 -5.44 20.48 13.93
C GLU A 186 -5.60 21.22 12.60
N TRP A 187 -4.58 21.97 12.20
CA TRP A 187 -4.60 22.68 10.92
C TRP A 187 -4.61 21.70 9.74
N VAL A 188 -3.81 20.64 9.78
CA VAL A 188 -3.81 19.58 8.77
C VAL A 188 -5.18 18.92 8.70
N ALA A 189 -5.73 18.51 9.85
CA ALA A 189 -7.03 17.87 9.94
C ALA A 189 -8.14 18.75 9.34
N GLN A 190 -8.12 20.06 9.62
CA GLN A 190 -9.10 21.01 9.09
C GLN A 190 -8.93 21.26 7.58
N ARG A 191 -7.67 21.41 7.11
CA ARG A 191 -7.40 21.70 5.71
C ARG A 191 -7.80 20.55 4.79
N TYR A 192 -7.51 19.33 5.20
CA TYR A 192 -7.73 18.13 4.39
C TYR A 192 -8.94 17.29 4.84
N ARG A 193 -9.86 17.87 5.61
CA ARG A 193 -11.00 17.16 6.21
C ARG A 193 -11.83 16.34 5.23
N THR A 194 -11.94 16.77 3.98
CA THR A 194 -12.75 16.10 2.94
C THR A 194 -11.90 15.39 1.88
N ASN A 195 -10.58 15.39 2.05
CA ASN A 195 -9.63 14.79 1.11
C ASN A 195 -9.24 13.39 1.61
N ASP A 196 -9.92 12.37 1.12
CA ASP A 196 -9.71 10.96 1.44
C ASP A 196 -8.50 10.33 0.72
N THR A 197 -7.71 11.12 0.01
CA THR A 197 -6.36 10.73 -0.41
C THR A 197 -5.38 10.77 0.78
N LEU A 198 -5.55 11.74 1.70
CA LEU A 198 -4.83 11.79 2.96
C LEU A 198 -5.59 10.97 4.02
N VAL A 199 -5.37 9.66 4.05
CA VAL A 199 -6.14 8.71 4.88
C VAL A 199 -5.60 8.52 6.29
N ALA A 200 -4.36 8.94 6.57
CA ALA A 200 -3.70 8.64 7.83
C ALA A 200 -2.72 9.73 8.27
N MET A 201 -2.56 9.87 9.59
CA MET A 201 -1.65 10.82 10.25
C MET A 201 -0.80 10.07 11.27
N ASP A 202 0.52 9.99 11.04
CA ASP A 202 1.49 9.45 11.97
C ASP A 202 1.95 10.57 12.91
N VAL A 203 1.57 10.44 14.17
CA VAL A 203 1.62 11.57 15.12
C VAL A 203 3.02 12.12 15.28
N LYS A 204 4.02 11.23 15.44
CA LYS A 204 5.44 11.61 15.55
C LYS A 204 6.36 10.43 15.23
N ASN A 205 7.26 10.66 14.28
CA ASN A 205 8.33 9.72 13.94
C ASN A 205 9.27 9.47 15.11
N GLU A 206 9.48 8.20 15.44
CA GLU A 206 10.55 7.69 16.28
C GLU A 206 10.75 8.43 17.61
N PRO A 207 9.78 8.44 18.51
CA PRO A 207 10.00 8.92 19.87
C PRO A 207 11.04 8.05 20.59
N HIS A 208 12.09 8.66 21.11
CA HIS A 208 13.20 7.89 21.68
C HIS A 208 13.85 8.59 22.88
N GLY A 209 14.99 8.09 23.30
CA GLY A 209 15.85 8.60 24.37
C GLY A 209 16.11 7.56 25.46
N ARG A 210 17.36 7.49 25.88
CA ARG A 210 17.87 6.47 26.81
C ARG A 210 17.73 6.91 28.27
N PRO A 211 17.79 5.96 29.21
CA PRO A 211 17.81 6.29 30.64
C PRO A 211 18.92 7.30 30.98
N GLY A 212 18.55 8.39 31.66
CA GLY A 212 19.47 9.48 32.00
C GLY A 212 19.56 10.62 30.99
N GLU A 213 19.01 10.46 29.79
CA GLU A 213 18.85 11.56 28.80
C GLU A 213 17.65 12.45 29.12
N SER A 214 17.70 13.72 28.71
CA SER A 214 16.63 14.69 28.86
C SER A 214 16.69 15.74 27.73
N PRO A 215 15.59 15.97 26.99
CA PRO A 215 14.32 15.25 27.07
C PRO A 215 14.44 13.81 26.51
N ARG A 216 13.52 12.94 26.90
CA ARG A 216 13.37 11.59 26.32
C ARG A 216 11.92 11.19 26.27
N ALA A 217 11.52 10.45 25.27
CA ALA A 217 10.17 9.92 25.20
C ALA A 217 9.98 8.78 26.22
N LYS A 218 8.81 8.76 26.88
CA LYS A 218 8.38 7.68 27.76
C LYS A 218 6.94 7.25 27.46
N TRP A 219 6.55 6.13 28.06
CA TRP A 219 5.21 5.55 27.87
C TRP A 219 4.67 5.04 29.20
N ASP A 220 3.81 5.80 29.85
CA ASP A 220 3.21 5.46 31.14
C ASP A 220 1.81 6.07 31.31
N SER A 221 1.26 6.04 32.52
CA SER A 221 -0.06 6.63 32.84
C SER A 221 -0.01 8.14 33.10
N SER A 222 1.17 8.77 33.10
CA SER A 222 1.30 10.19 33.41
C SER A 222 0.81 11.09 32.28
N THR A 223 0.63 12.38 32.60
CA THR A 223 0.38 13.44 31.63
C THR A 223 1.60 14.32 31.41
N ASP A 224 2.78 13.82 31.76
CA ASP A 224 4.04 14.55 31.58
C ASP A 224 4.27 14.88 30.12
N VAL A 225 4.96 15.98 29.88
CA VAL A 225 5.17 16.54 28.54
C VAL A 225 5.95 15.63 27.60
N ASP A 226 6.76 14.74 28.16
CA ASP A 226 7.56 13.74 27.43
C ASP A 226 6.91 12.34 27.36
N ASN A 227 5.66 12.19 27.87
CA ASN A 227 4.90 10.96 27.75
C ASN A 227 4.26 10.86 26.35
N PHE A 228 4.88 10.03 25.49
CA PHE A 228 4.42 9.90 24.10
C PHE A 228 3.03 9.25 24.00
N LYS A 229 2.71 8.26 24.86
CA LYS A 229 1.34 7.70 24.92
C LYS A 229 0.30 8.80 25.13
N ASN A 230 0.53 9.69 26.09
CA ASN A 230 -0.38 10.80 26.36
C ASN A 230 -0.43 11.80 25.20
N THR A 231 0.70 12.05 24.55
CA THR A 231 0.79 12.93 23.40
C THR A 231 0.06 12.37 22.18
N CYS A 232 0.26 11.09 21.88
CA CYS A 232 -0.45 10.44 20.78
C CYS A 232 -1.97 10.46 21.02
N GLN A 233 -2.40 10.15 22.24
CA GLN A 233 -3.80 10.21 22.64
C GLN A 233 -4.39 11.62 22.51
N THR A 234 -3.65 12.64 22.95
CA THR A 234 -4.10 14.04 22.87
C THR A 234 -4.18 14.53 21.43
N ALA A 235 -3.13 14.30 20.63
CA ALA A 235 -3.11 14.66 19.21
C ALA A 235 -4.24 13.94 18.46
N GLY A 236 -4.35 12.62 18.62
CA GLY A 236 -5.39 11.82 17.96
C GLY A 236 -6.80 12.32 18.28
N ARG A 237 -7.11 12.58 19.55
CA ARG A 237 -8.43 13.12 19.95
C ARG A 237 -8.70 14.51 19.35
N ARG A 238 -7.68 15.39 19.29
CA ARG A 238 -7.82 16.73 18.69
C ARG A 238 -8.00 16.66 17.17
N ILE A 239 -7.27 15.78 16.49
CA ILE A 239 -7.44 15.52 15.06
C ILE A 239 -8.84 14.97 14.77
N LEU A 240 -9.26 13.92 15.48
CA LEU A 240 -10.53 13.23 15.26
C LEU A 240 -11.77 14.07 15.63
N ALA A 241 -11.62 15.06 16.50
CA ALA A 241 -12.67 16.07 16.76
C ALA A 241 -12.94 16.95 15.51
N ILE A 242 -12.00 17.03 14.59
CA ILE A 242 -12.08 17.82 13.34
C ILE A 242 -12.39 16.93 12.15
N ASN A 243 -11.62 15.86 11.99
CA ASN A 243 -11.77 14.85 10.94
C ASN A 243 -11.89 13.45 11.57
N PRO A 244 -13.12 12.94 11.79
CA PRO A 244 -13.33 11.66 12.47
C PRO A 244 -12.94 10.42 11.63
N ASP A 245 -12.66 10.61 10.34
CA ASP A 245 -12.52 9.51 9.38
C ASP A 245 -11.06 9.15 9.10
N VAL A 246 -10.08 9.94 9.61
CA VAL A 246 -8.66 9.72 9.34
C VAL A 246 -8.06 8.74 10.35
N LEU A 247 -7.20 7.81 9.89
CA LEU A 247 -6.46 6.93 10.78
C LEU A 247 -5.38 7.69 11.57
N ILE A 248 -5.24 7.36 12.83
CA ILE A 248 -4.20 7.90 13.72
C ILE A 248 -3.16 6.81 13.97
N LEU A 249 -1.92 7.08 13.58
CA LEU A 249 -0.81 6.18 13.84
C LEU A 249 -0.03 6.62 15.09
N CYS A 250 0.20 5.67 15.97
CA CYS A 250 1.01 5.83 17.17
C CYS A 250 2.18 4.86 17.12
N GLU A 251 3.39 5.39 17.06
CA GLU A 251 4.59 4.59 17.24
C GLU A 251 4.80 4.20 18.71
N GLY A 252 5.81 3.39 18.99
CA GLY A 252 6.29 3.14 20.33
C GLY A 252 7.34 4.15 20.77
N VAL A 253 8.18 3.74 21.72
CA VAL A 253 9.37 4.47 22.18
C VAL A 253 10.64 3.63 21.95
N GLU A 254 11.84 4.10 22.37
CA GLU A 254 13.08 3.32 22.25
C GLU A 254 13.22 2.31 23.40
N VAL A 255 12.94 2.73 24.62
CA VAL A 255 13.17 1.95 25.84
C VAL A 255 11.90 1.81 26.67
N TYR A 256 11.71 0.65 27.29
CA TYR A 256 10.61 0.44 28.24
C TYR A 256 11.16 -0.20 29.52
N PRO A 257 10.80 0.29 30.73
CA PRO A 257 11.33 -0.27 31.98
C PRO A 257 10.83 -1.71 32.16
N LYS A 258 11.74 -2.57 32.66
CA LYS A 258 11.40 -3.94 33.05
C LYS A 258 10.47 -3.94 34.26
N ASP A 259 9.82 -5.07 34.50
CA ASP A 259 8.86 -5.22 35.60
C ASP A 259 9.42 -4.73 36.95
N GLY A 260 8.66 -3.86 37.61
CA GLY A 260 9.02 -3.28 38.89
C GLY A 260 10.05 -2.14 38.85
N VAL A 261 10.49 -1.73 37.65
CA VAL A 261 11.43 -0.63 37.47
C VAL A 261 10.69 0.68 37.20
N SER A 262 11.10 1.75 37.88
CA SER A 262 10.56 3.10 37.64
C SER A 262 11.21 3.75 36.44
N TRP A 263 10.45 4.59 35.71
CA TRP A 263 10.97 5.46 34.66
C TRP A 263 12.08 6.44 35.15
N SER A 264 12.21 6.65 36.46
CA SER A 264 13.29 7.46 37.04
C SER A 264 14.64 6.73 37.10
N SER A 265 14.71 5.41 36.85
CA SER A 265 15.98 4.66 36.79
C SER A 265 16.85 5.20 35.66
N THR A 266 18.15 5.39 35.97
CA THR A 266 19.20 5.78 35.02
C THR A 266 20.04 4.58 34.56
N ASP A 267 19.81 3.38 35.11
CA ASP A 267 20.53 2.16 34.72
C ASP A 267 19.88 1.55 33.47
N GLY A 268 20.51 1.71 32.31
CA GLY A 268 20.05 1.17 31.03
C GLY A 268 19.83 -0.34 31.00
N LYS A 269 20.46 -1.13 31.93
CA LYS A 269 20.24 -2.58 32.00
C LYS A 269 18.86 -2.95 32.56
N THR A 270 18.20 -2.01 33.19
CA THR A 270 16.85 -2.19 33.76
C THR A 270 15.75 -1.90 32.74
N TYR A 271 16.09 -1.62 31.50
CA TYR A 271 15.16 -1.38 30.41
C TYR A 271 15.29 -2.43 29.30
N ASP A 272 14.19 -2.68 28.62
CA ASP A 272 14.16 -3.35 27.32
C ASP A 272 14.34 -2.27 26.24
N ASN A 273 15.44 -2.38 25.49
CA ASN A 273 15.81 -1.45 24.44
C ASN A 273 15.61 -2.10 23.06
N VAL A 274 15.00 -1.36 22.13
CA VAL A 274 14.81 -1.78 20.73
C VAL A 274 15.04 -0.59 19.79
N TRP A 275 14.54 -0.64 18.58
CA TRP A 275 14.58 0.48 17.65
C TRP A 275 13.77 1.69 18.15
N TRP A 276 14.15 2.87 17.73
CA TRP A 276 13.35 4.06 17.95
C TRP A 276 11.95 3.85 17.36
N GLY A 277 10.91 4.23 18.10
CA GLY A 277 9.53 4.01 17.70
C GLY A 277 9.01 2.56 17.78
N ALA A 278 9.87 1.56 18.07
CA ALA A 278 9.47 0.15 18.01
C ALA A 278 8.93 -0.42 19.32
N ASN A 279 9.25 0.17 20.47
CA ASN A 279 8.90 -0.40 21.75
C ASN A 279 7.46 -0.10 22.14
N LEU A 280 6.56 -1.01 21.82
CA LEU A 280 5.14 -0.96 22.16
C LEU A 280 4.79 -1.78 23.41
N ARG A 281 5.78 -2.21 24.23
CA ARG A 281 5.52 -3.00 25.46
C ARG A 281 4.51 -2.32 26.37
N GLY A 282 4.54 -0.99 26.43
CA GLY A 282 3.65 -0.19 27.25
C GLY A 282 2.17 -0.23 26.86
N VAL A 283 1.83 -0.71 25.67
CA VAL A 283 0.42 -0.83 25.23
C VAL A 283 -0.36 -1.83 26.08
N ARG A 284 0.30 -2.83 26.66
CA ARG A 284 -0.34 -3.81 27.55
C ARG A 284 -1.01 -3.15 28.74
N ASP A 285 -0.31 -2.22 29.39
CA ASP A 285 -0.71 -1.59 30.63
C ASP A 285 -1.34 -0.20 30.40
N HIS A 286 -0.91 0.47 29.36
CA HIS A 286 -1.26 1.85 29.03
C HIS A 286 -1.60 1.99 27.53
N PRO A 287 -2.70 1.40 27.06
CA PRO A 287 -3.12 1.56 25.68
C PRO A 287 -3.48 3.02 25.38
N VAL A 288 -3.32 3.43 24.11
CA VAL A 288 -3.84 4.71 23.63
C VAL A 288 -5.35 4.64 23.59
N ASP A 289 -6.01 5.65 24.15
CA ASP A 289 -7.47 5.78 24.19
C ASP A 289 -7.90 7.00 23.35
N LEU A 290 -8.54 6.76 22.21
CA LEU A 290 -9.09 7.78 21.33
C LEU A 290 -10.58 8.07 21.61
N GLY A 291 -11.15 7.50 22.67
CA GLY A 291 -12.55 7.68 23.05
C GLY A 291 -13.52 7.05 22.05
N ALA A 292 -14.50 7.83 21.57
CA ALA A 292 -15.52 7.34 20.64
C ALA A 292 -14.97 6.90 19.27
N ASN A 293 -13.76 7.36 18.91
CA ASN A 293 -13.12 7.08 17.63
C ASN A 293 -11.95 6.08 17.79
N GLN A 294 -12.08 5.11 18.70
CA GLN A 294 -11.06 4.09 18.93
C GLN A 294 -10.81 3.23 17.69
N ASP A 295 -11.77 3.14 16.80
CA ASP A 295 -11.72 2.49 15.49
C ASP A 295 -10.90 3.26 14.43
N GLN A 296 -10.16 4.29 14.84
CA GLN A 296 -9.19 4.99 13.99
C GLN A 296 -7.72 4.76 14.45
N LEU A 297 -7.48 3.93 15.49
CA LEU A 297 -6.13 3.71 16.04
C LEU A 297 -5.37 2.60 15.31
N VAL A 298 -4.17 2.91 14.85
CA VAL A 298 -3.16 1.98 14.32
C VAL A 298 -1.87 2.16 15.11
N TYR A 299 -1.17 1.08 15.51
CA TYR A 299 0.17 1.20 16.04
C TYR A 299 1.21 1.02 14.92
N SER A 300 2.30 1.80 14.99
CA SER A 300 3.26 1.90 13.88
C SER A 300 4.70 1.65 14.37
N PRO A 301 5.13 0.39 14.57
CA PRO A 301 6.51 0.11 14.94
C PRO A 301 7.45 0.28 13.75
N HIS A 302 8.72 0.64 14.02
CA HIS A 302 9.83 0.61 13.08
C HIS A 302 10.74 -0.57 13.37
N ASP A 303 11.39 -1.14 12.36
CA ASP A 303 12.34 -2.23 12.55
C ASP A 303 13.44 -2.20 11.48
N TYR A 304 14.69 -2.35 11.91
CA TYR A 304 15.85 -2.27 11.05
C TYR A 304 16.87 -3.39 11.27
N GLY A 305 17.75 -3.58 10.31
CA GLY A 305 18.78 -4.59 10.35
C GLY A 305 20.12 -4.08 10.84
N PRO A 306 21.13 -4.98 10.92
CA PRO A 306 22.43 -4.67 11.53
C PRO A 306 23.24 -3.60 10.81
N LEU A 307 22.96 -3.28 9.53
CA LEU A 307 23.66 -2.20 8.83
C LEU A 307 23.16 -0.80 9.21
N VAL A 308 21.95 -0.68 9.79
CA VAL A 308 21.47 0.57 10.37
C VAL A 308 22.02 0.73 11.79
N TYR A 309 21.88 -0.31 12.61
CA TYR A 309 22.48 -0.35 13.95
C TYR A 309 22.64 -1.80 14.41
N GLU A 310 23.82 -2.15 14.96
CA GLU A 310 24.12 -3.50 15.47
C GLU A 310 23.42 -3.75 16.81
N GLN A 311 22.19 -4.23 16.78
CA GLN A 311 21.45 -4.62 17.98
C GLN A 311 22.01 -5.94 18.56
N PRO A 312 21.93 -6.19 19.89
CA PRO A 312 22.51 -7.36 20.55
C PRO A 312 22.07 -8.72 19.99
N TRP A 313 20.86 -8.81 19.44
CA TRP A 313 20.35 -10.07 18.86
C TRP A 313 20.99 -10.43 17.52
N PHE A 314 21.60 -9.48 16.81
CA PHE A 314 22.33 -9.74 15.57
C PHE A 314 23.74 -10.32 15.80
N ALA A 315 24.28 -10.23 17.03
CA ALA A 315 25.57 -10.82 17.38
C ALA A 315 25.57 -12.35 17.46
N LYS A 316 24.39 -12.98 17.42
CA LYS A 316 24.18 -14.43 17.42
C LYS A 316 23.61 -14.87 16.08
N PRO A 317 23.74 -16.17 15.71
CA PRO A 317 22.94 -16.70 14.60
C PRO A 317 21.46 -16.48 14.86
N PHE A 318 20.75 -15.94 13.87
CA PHE A 318 19.32 -15.68 13.95
C PHE A 318 18.62 -16.07 12.65
N ASP A 319 17.33 -16.31 12.77
CA ASP A 319 16.39 -16.55 11.68
C ASP A 319 15.04 -15.87 11.96
N LYS A 320 14.04 -16.05 11.09
CA LYS A 320 12.71 -15.50 11.30
C LYS A 320 12.08 -15.98 12.61
N ALA A 321 12.28 -17.24 12.99
CA ALA A 321 11.66 -17.82 14.19
C ALA A 321 12.24 -17.18 15.46
N SER A 322 13.56 -17.06 15.56
CA SER A 322 14.21 -16.41 16.70
C SER A 322 13.91 -14.92 16.78
N LEU A 323 13.92 -14.19 15.65
CA LEU A 323 13.51 -12.77 15.63
C LEU A 323 12.06 -12.60 16.05
N THR A 324 11.17 -13.48 15.61
CA THR A 324 9.76 -13.43 16.02
C THR A 324 9.61 -13.65 17.52
N ALA A 325 10.26 -14.68 18.08
CA ALA A 325 10.12 -15.04 19.49
C ALA A 325 10.81 -14.03 20.44
N ASP A 326 12.04 -13.62 20.10
CA ASP A 326 12.91 -12.88 21.00
C ASP A 326 12.81 -11.35 20.84
N VAL A 327 12.39 -10.87 19.64
CA VAL A 327 12.40 -9.44 19.31
C VAL A 327 10.98 -8.95 18.98
N TRP A 328 10.34 -9.48 17.93
CA TRP A 328 9.11 -8.88 17.41
C TRP A 328 7.92 -9.11 18.31
N THR A 329 7.68 -10.35 18.77
CA THR A 329 6.53 -10.66 19.64
C THR A 329 6.56 -9.89 20.95
N PRO A 330 7.66 -9.85 21.73
CA PRO A 330 7.65 -9.14 23.00
C PRO A 330 7.52 -7.61 22.85
N ASN A 331 7.97 -7.03 21.74
CA ASN A 331 8.04 -5.58 21.59
C ASN A 331 6.85 -4.97 20.87
N TRP A 332 6.29 -5.63 19.82
CA TRP A 332 5.22 -5.04 19.04
C TRP A 332 4.25 -6.06 18.40
N LEU A 333 4.71 -7.24 17.95
CA LEU A 333 3.86 -8.16 17.18
C LEU A 333 2.69 -8.70 18.01
N TYR A 334 2.84 -8.80 19.32
CA TYR A 334 1.77 -9.24 20.23
C TYR A 334 0.51 -8.37 20.13
N VAL A 335 0.62 -7.08 19.76
CA VAL A 335 -0.53 -6.18 19.58
C VAL A 335 -1.44 -6.69 18.47
N HIS A 336 -0.84 -7.14 17.38
CA HIS A 336 -1.56 -7.77 16.26
C HIS A 336 -2.07 -9.15 16.64
N ASP A 337 -1.22 -10.00 17.21
CA ASP A 337 -1.55 -11.40 17.50
C ASP A 337 -2.63 -11.55 18.57
N SER A 338 -2.74 -10.60 19.49
CA SER A 338 -3.83 -10.52 20.48
C SER A 338 -5.11 -9.85 19.96
N ASN A 339 -5.15 -9.47 18.69
CA ASN A 339 -6.27 -8.74 18.08
C ASN A 339 -6.60 -7.40 18.77
N THR A 340 -5.59 -6.74 19.34
CA THR A 340 -5.75 -5.45 20.04
C THR A 340 -5.93 -4.29 19.08
N ALA A 341 -5.07 -4.21 18.07
CA ALA A 341 -5.11 -3.18 17.02
C ALA A 341 -4.31 -3.65 15.79
N PRO A 342 -4.52 -3.06 14.60
CA PRO A 342 -3.66 -3.31 13.46
C PRO A 342 -2.27 -2.70 13.67
N LEU A 343 -1.28 -3.30 13.00
CA LEU A 343 0.08 -2.77 12.90
C LEU A 343 0.37 -2.30 11.49
N LEU A 344 0.99 -1.13 11.37
CA LEU A 344 1.65 -0.68 10.18
C LEU A 344 3.15 -0.53 10.50
N VAL A 345 4.01 -1.39 9.95
CA VAL A 345 5.47 -1.23 10.07
C VAL A 345 5.84 0.02 9.27
N GLY A 346 5.98 1.16 9.95
CA GLY A 346 6.10 2.49 9.33
C GLY A 346 7.42 2.68 8.60
N GLU A 347 8.47 2.06 9.11
CA GLU A 347 9.79 2.03 8.47
C GLU A 347 10.42 0.66 8.62
N TRP A 348 10.92 0.13 7.52
CA TRP A 348 11.79 -1.04 7.43
C TRP A 348 12.49 -1.04 6.09
N GLY A 349 13.74 -1.43 6.04
CA GLY A 349 14.51 -1.41 4.80
C GLY A 349 16.00 -1.51 5.06
N GLY A 350 16.80 -1.29 4.02
CA GLY A 350 18.25 -1.36 4.14
C GLY A 350 18.95 -1.63 2.82
N ARG A 351 20.27 -1.71 2.88
CA ARG A 351 21.11 -2.10 1.75
C ARG A 351 21.11 -3.61 1.59
N LEU A 352 21.04 -4.09 0.36
CA LEU A 352 21.16 -5.51 0.01
C LEU A 352 22.56 -5.85 -0.49
N GLY A 353 22.96 -7.14 -0.27
CA GLY A 353 24.21 -7.70 -0.81
C GLY A 353 25.48 -7.22 -0.14
N GLN A 354 25.40 -6.42 0.94
CA GLN A 354 26.58 -5.90 1.66
C GLN A 354 26.89 -6.69 2.94
N ASP A 355 25.88 -7.21 3.62
CA ASP A 355 26.00 -8.08 4.79
C ASP A 355 24.91 -9.16 4.74
N ALA A 356 25.31 -10.42 4.77
CA ALA A 356 24.36 -11.56 4.71
C ALA A 356 23.40 -11.59 5.90
N ARG A 357 23.71 -10.97 7.05
CA ARG A 357 22.82 -10.82 8.21
C ARG A 357 21.73 -9.80 7.91
N GLN A 358 22.10 -8.69 7.27
CA GLN A 358 21.16 -7.67 6.78
C GLN A 358 20.15 -8.28 5.80
N ASP A 359 20.64 -9.02 4.81
CA ASP A 359 19.80 -9.67 3.79
C ASP A 359 18.84 -10.70 4.42
N ARG A 360 19.34 -11.45 5.42
CA ARG A 360 18.54 -12.42 6.18
C ARG A 360 17.45 -11.73 7.00
N TRP A 361 17.78 -10.63 7.70
CA TRP A 361 16.82 -9.86 8.47
C TRP A 361 15.72 -9.28 7.56
N MET A 362 16.10 -8.61 6.44
CA MET A 362 15.12 -8.05 5.49
C MET A 362 14.19 -9.13 4.93
N THR A 363 14.73 -10.29 4.60
CA THR A 363 13.94 -11.43 4.11
C THR A 363 12.99 -11.95 5.18
N ALA A 364 13.47 -12.10 6.42
CA ALA A 364 12.68 -12.59 7.54
C ALA A 364 11.51 -11.65 7.88
N LEU A 365 11.76 -10.33 7.91
CA LEU A 365 10.72 -9.34 8.19
C LEU A 365 9.72 -9.25 7.04
N ARG A 366 10.19 -9.23 5.77
CA ARG A 366 9.32 -9.32 4.61
C ARG A 366 8.38 -10.53 4.68
N ASP A 367 8.92 -11.71 5.03
CA ASP A 367 8.13 -12.93 5.14
C ASP A 367 7.13 -12.88 6.28
N LEU A 368 7.46 -12.23 7.41
CA LEU A 368 6.52 -11.98 8.50
C LEU A 368 5.38 -11.04 8.07
N ILE A 369 5.71 -9.94 7.39
CA ILE A 369 4.75 -8.97 6.85
C ILE A 369 3.75 -9.67 5.92
N VAL A 370 4.24 -10.51 5.02
CA VAL A 370 3.40 -11.28 4.08
C VAL A 370 2.53 -12.30 4.81
N GLU A 371 3.11 -13.09 5.72
CA GLU A 371 2.43 -14.15 6.47
C GLU A 371 1.29 -13.61 7.34
N LYS A 372 1.59 -12.56 8.09
CA LYS A 372 0.63 -11.91 9.00
C LYS A 372 -0.23 -10.85 8.32
N ARG A 373 0.09 -10.52 7.08
CA ARG A 373 -0.56 -9.45 6.33
C ARG A 373 -0.49 -8.09 7.06
N LEU A 374 0.64 -7.82 7.69
CA LEU A 374 0.90 -6.53 8.35
C LEU A 374 0.94 -5.42 7.31
N HIS A 375 0.36 -4.27 7.64
CA HIS A 375 0.54 -3.07 6.83
C HIS A 375 1.99 -2.59 6.91
N GLN A 376 2.50 -1.90 5.87
CA GLN A 376 3.89 -1.49 5.85
C GLN A 376 4.16 -0.32 4.89
N THR A 377 5.19 0.46 5.20
CA THR A 377 5.82 1.42 4.30
C THR A 377 7.34 1.24 4.33
N PHE A 378 7.91 0.86 3.19
CA PHE A 378 9.34 0.57 3.05
C PHE A 378 10.16 1.85 3.15
N TRP A 379 11.21 1.84 3.98
CA TRP A 379 12.21 2.90 4.03
C TRP A 379 13.38 2.57 3.12
N VAL A 380 13.52 3.17 1.92
CA VAL A 380 12.84 4.39 1.46
C VAL A 380 12.86 4.44 -0.08
N LEU A 381 12.07 5.30 -0.68
CA LEU A 381 12.15 5.58 -2.12
C LEU A 381 13.46 6.30 -2.49
N ASN A 382 13.88 7.24 -1.64
CA ASN A 382 15.02 8.14 -1.82
C ASN A 382 16.37 7.40 -1.89
N PRO A 383 17.19 7.60 -2.94
CA PRO A 383 18.54 7.01 -3.01
C PRO A 383 19.53 7.62 -2.00
N ASN A 384 19.29 8.85 -1.56
CA ASN A 384 20.18 9.60 -0.68
C ASN A 384 19.98 9.34 0.84
N SER A 385 19.30 8.24 1.23
CA SER A 385 19.34 7.73 2.60
C SER A 385 20.70 7.04 2.84
N GLY A 386 21.49 7.61 3.75
CA GLY A 386 22.90 7.24 3.90
C GLY A 386 23.12 5.81 4.39
N ASP A 387 22.26 5.31 5.25
CA ASP A 387 22.31 4.00 5.89
C ASP A 387 21.55 2.90 5.13
N THR A 388 20.42 3.23 4.54
CA THR A 388 19.54 2.25 3.87
C THR A 388 19.65 2.25 2.36
N GLY A 389 20.05 3.37 1.74
CA GLY A 389 19.85 3.61 0.31
C GLY A 389 18.37 3.56 -0.06
N GLY A 390 18.04 3.73 -1.33
CA GLY A 390 16.66 3.84 -1.81
C GLY A 390 16.16 2.65 -2.63
N LEU A 391 14.87 2.68 -2.96
CA LEU A 391 14.27 1.89 -4.04
C LEU A 391 14.65 2.47 -5.41
N LEU A 392 14.95 3.78 -5.46
CA LEU A 392 15.52 4.41 -6.64
C LEU A 392 17.05 4.46 -6.53
N LEU A 393 17.72 4.50 -7.69
CA LEU A 393 19.15 4.78 -7.80
C LEU A 393 19.40 6.30 -7.86
N ASP A 394 20.66 6.71 -7.82
CA ASP A 394 21.09 8.12 -7.72
C ASP A 394 20.57 9.04 -8.85
N ASP A 395 20.09 8.48 -9.94
CA ASP A 395 19.41 9.22 -11.01
C ASP A 395 17.96 9.60 -10.70
N TRP A 396 17.40 9.14 -9.58
CA TRP A 396 16.02 9.34 -9.12
C TRP A 396 14.93 8.80 -10.08
N LYS A 397 15.28 7.91 -10.97
CA LYS A 397 14.40 7.34 -12.01
C LYS A 397 14.50 5.83 -12.09
N THR A 398 15.73 5.30 -12.07
CA THR A 398 15.99 3.87 -12.18
C THR A 398 15.74 3.18 -10.85
N TRP A 399 14.98 2.09 -10.88
CA TRP A 399 14.72 1.28 -9.68
C TRP A 399 15.86 0.33 -9.39
N ASP A 400 16.20 0.16 -8.11
CA ASP A 400 16.98 -0.97 -7.62
C ASP A 400 16.12 -2.24 -7.73
N GLU A 401 16.28 -2.97 -8.84
CA GLU A 401 15.42 -4.14 -9.14
C GLU A 401 15.63 -5.28 -8.14
N GLN A 402 16.78 -5.40 -7.50
CA GLN A 402 17.01 -6.43 -6.48
C GLN A 402 16.23 -6.10 -5.22
N LYS A 403 16.29 -4.85 -4.76
CA LYS A 403 15.55 -4.38 -3.60
C LYS A 403 14.04 -4.38 -3.86
N TYR A 404 13.62 -3.97 -5.05
CA TYR A 404 12.23 -4.07 -5.46
C TYR A 404 11.72 -5.52 -5.53
N ALA A 405 12.52 -6.45 -6.02
CA ALA A 405 12.15 -7.87 -6.05
C ALA A 405 11.97 -8.46 -4.63
N LEU A 406 12.76 -8.00 -3.65
CA LEU A 406 12.57 -8.34 -2.25
C LEU A 406 11.26 -7.76 -1.70
N LEU A 407 10.94 -6.50 -2.00
CA LEU A 407 9.73 -5.82 -1.51
C LEU A 407 8.45 -6.35 -2.16
N LYS A 408 8.49 -6.67 -3.46
CA LYS A 408 7.30 -6.97 -4.28
C LYS A 408 6.32 -7.99 -3.70
N PRO A 409 6.73 -9.08 -3.02
CA PRO A 409 5.81 -9.99 -2.34
C PRO A 409 4.99 -9.35 -1.21
N ALA A 410 5.50 -8.28 -0.59
CA ALA A 410 4.83 -7.52 0.46
C ALA A 410 3.99 -6.35 -0.07
N LEU A 411 3.77 -6.27 -1.39
CA LEU A 411 2.84 -5.33 -2.02
C LEU A 411 1.51 -6.02 -2.32
N TRP A 412 0.41 -5.32 -2.13
CA TRP A 412 -0.92 -5.90 -2.30
C TRP A 412 -1.21 -6.28 -3.75
N GLN A 413 -1.38 -7.56 -4.00
CA GLN A 413 -1.68 -8.12 -5.32
C GLN A 413 -2.91 -9.02 -5.29
N TYR A 414 -3.67 -9.01 -6.38
CA TYR A 414 -4.80 -9.89 -6.63
C TYR A 414 -4.86 -10.25 -8.12
N GLY A 415 -4.89 -11.55 -8.44
CA GLY A 415 -4.89 -12.01 -9.84
C GLY A 415 -3.67 -11.53 -10.65
N GLY A 416 -2.52 -11.33 -10.01
CA GLY A 416 -1.29 -10.83 -10.65
C GLY A 416 -1.26 -9.31 -10.90
N ARG A 417 -2.25 -8.56 -10.41
CA ARG A 417 -2.36 -7.10 -10.51
C ARG A 417 -2.27 -6.46 -9.13
N PHE A 418 -1.72 -5.27 -9.04
CA PHE A 418 -1.64 -4.49 -7.80
C PHE A 418 -3.00 -3.86 -7.46
N VAL A 419 -3.32 -3.81 -6.17
CA VAL A 419 -4.62 -3.32 -5.69
C VAL A 419 -4.49 -1.90 -5.17
N SER A 420 -5.31 -1.01 -5.71
CA SER A 420 -5.51 0.35 -5.22
C SER A 420 -6.20 0.38 -3.86
N LEU A 421 -6.04 1.45 -3.11
CA LEU A 421 -6.87 1.79 -1.96
C LEU A 421 -8.06 2.69 -2.34
N ASP A 422 -8.18 3.03 -3.62
CA ASP A 422 -9.29 3.79 -4.18
C ASP A 422 -10.32 2.84 -4.80
N HIS A 423 -11.60 3.03 -4.49
CA HIS A 423 -12.67 2.17 -4.99
C HIS A 423 -12.89 2.30 -6.49
N GLN A 424 -12.60 3.44 -7.08
CA GLN A 424 -12.90 3.73 -8.48
C GLN A 424 -11.66 3.73 -9.37
N VAL A 425 -10.54 4.23 -8.85
CA VAL A 425 -9.30 4.41 -9.62
C VAL A 425 -8.40 3.19 -9.44
N PRO A 426 -8.06 2.48 -10.53
CA PRO A 426 -7.03 1.43 -10.48
C PRO A 426 -5.67 1.98 -10.04
N LEU A 427 -4.88 1.18 -9.36
CA LEU A 427 -3.51 1.56 -9.07
C LEU A 427 -2.72 1.76 -10.37
N GLY A 428 -2.09 2.93 -10.53
CA GLY A 428 -1.49 3.38 -11.80
C GLY A 428 -2.43 4.22 -12.66
N GLY A 429 -3.65 4.49 -12.17
CA GLY A 429 -4.62 5.38 -12.82
C GLY A 429 -5.50 4.70 -13.88
N ALA A 430 -6.35 5.48 -14.51
CA ALA A 430 -7.25 5.01 -15.56
C ALA A 430 -6.47 4.35 -16.71
N GLY A 431 -6.86 3.14 -17.09
CA GLY A 431 -6.18 2.36 -18.13
C GLY A 431 -4.91 1.64 -17.68
N SER A 432 -4.62 1.59 -16.38
CA SER A 432 -3.51 0.82 -15.82
C SER A 432 -3.57 -0.66 -16.24
N SER A 433 -2.46 -1.18 -16.76
CA SER A 433 -2.30 -2.60 -17.07
C SER A 433 -1.79 -3.41 -15.87
N THR A 434 -1.22 -2.74 -14.87
CA THR A 434 -0.59 -3.36 -13.68
C THR A 434 -1.48 -3.35 -12.46
N GLY A 435 -2.46 -2.44 -12.39
CA GLY A 435 -3.30 -2.24 -11.21
C GLY A 435 -4.79 -2.49 -11.43
N ILE A 436 -5.50 -2.65 -10.31
CA ILE A 436 -6.98 -2.69 -10.22
C ILE A 436 -7.45 -1.74 -9.14
N SER A 437 -8.71 -1.32 -9.20
CA SER A 437 -9.36 -0.55 -8.15
C SER A 437 -9.77 -1.45 -6.96
N LEU A 438 -10.05 -0.85 -5.81
CA LEU A 438 -10.53 -1.58 -4.64
C LEU A 438 -11.90 -2.22 -4.91
N ALA A 439 -12.81 -1.52 -5.60
CA ALA A 439 -14.10 -2.08 -6.00
C ALA A 439 -13.93 -3.30 -6.92
N ALA A 440 -13.00 -3.27 -7.86
CA ALA A 440 -12.70 -4.41 -8.72
C ALA A 440 -12.15 -5.61 -7.92
N ARG A 441 -11.41 -5.36 -6.85
CA ARG A 441 -10.92 -6.41 -5.95
C ARG A 441 -12.06 -7.14 -5.24
N TYR A 442 -13.12 -6.44 -4.85
CA TYR A 442 -14.22 -7.00 -4.05
C TYR A 442 -15.53 -7.20 -4.82
N GLY A 443 -15.53 -7.01 -6.14
CA GLY A 443 -16.71 -7.30 -7.01
C GLY A 443 -17.82 -6.25 -6.94
N GLY A 444 -17.60 -5.11 -6.26
CA GLY A 444 -18.53 -3.96 -6.20
C GLY A 444 -18.33 -2.94 -7.31
N GLY A 445 -17.21 -2.99 -8.02
CA GLY A 445 -16.95 -2.19 -9.20
C GLY A 445 -17.47 -2.90 -10.44
N VAL A 446 -18.13 -2.17 -11.32
CA VAL A 446 -18.07 -2.54 -12.71
C VAL A 446 -16.58 -2.45 -13.05
N GLU A 447 -15.88 -3.61 -13.04
CA GLU A 447 -14.68 -3.65 -13.86
C GLU A 447 -15.05 -2.98 -15.18
N PRO A 448 -14.24 -2.09 -15.75
CA PRO A 448 -14.31 -1.96 -17.19
C PRO A 448 -14.13 -3.40 -17.69
N SER A 449 -15.22 -4.00 -18.08
CA SER A 449 -15.40 -5.42 -18.34
C SER A 449 -14.27 -5.88 -19.25
N THR A 450 -13.25 -6.51 -18.67
CA THR A 450 -12.43 -7.49 -19.36
C THR A 450 -12.92 -8.90 -19.05
N SER A 451 -14.19 -9.05 -18.63
CA SER A 451 -14.92 -10.24 -19.01
C SER A 451 -15.03 -10.18 -20.52
N PRO A 452 -14.60 -11.21 -21.23
CA PRO A 452 -15.02 -11.34 -22.59
C PRO A 452 -16.57 -11.32 -22.53
N SER A 453 -17.17 -10.16 -22.78
CA SER A 453 -18.48 -10.16 -23.37
C SER A 453 -18.32 -11.12 -24.53
N THR A 454 -19.03 -12.23 -24.49
CA THR A 454 -19.30 -13.05 -25.65
C THR A 454 -20.28 -12.29 -26.55
N SER A 455 -20.04 -11.02 -26.81
CA SER A 455 -20.31 -10.41 -28.08
C SER A 455 -19.03 -10.69 -28.86
N VAL A 456 -19.05 -11.78 -29.59
CA VAL A 456 -18.19 -11.99 -30.75
C VAL A 456 -18.23 -10.67 -31.52
N PRO A 457 -17.11 -9.86 -31.57
CA PRO A 457 -17.04 -8.80 -32.55
C PRO A 457 -17.22 -9.50 -33.89
N PRO A 458 -17.88 -8.89 -34.88
CA PRO A 458 -18.06 -9.54 -36.19
C PRO A 458 -16.67 -9.99 -36.64
N SER A 459 -16.46 -11.28 -36.73
CA SER A 459 -15.26 -11.91 -37.25
C SER A 459 -15.04 -11.40 -38.66
N GLY A 460 -14.12 -10.42 -38.84
CA GLY A 460 -13.88 -9.88 -40.17
C GLY A 460 -13.05 -8.59 -40.21
N ALA A 461 -12.84 -7.87 -39.08
CA ALA A 461 -12.12 -6.59 -39.11
C ALA A 461 -10.61 -6.69 -38.83
N CYS A 462 -10.09 -7.85 -38.42
CA CYS A 462 -8.68 -8.08 -38.09
C CYS A 462 -8.16 -9.36 -38.75
N GLY A 463 -7.02 -9.26 -39.45
CA GLY A 463 -6.26 -10.39 -39.99
C GLY A 463 -4.92 -10.50 -39.27
N ALA A 464 -4.53 -11.72 -38.86
CA ALA A 464 -3.21 -12.02 -38.32
C ALA A 464 -2.49 -13.05 -39.21
N THR A 465 -1.23 -12.80 -39.52
CA THR A 465 -0.39 -13.74 -40.30
C THR A 465 0.90 -14.01 -39.52
N TYR A 466 1.23 -15.28 -39.32
CA TYR A 466 2.48 -15.71 -38.70
C TYR A 466 3.49 -16.11 -39.76
N THR A 467 4.73 -15.71 -39.58
CA THR A 467 5.88 -16.11 -40.38
C THR A 467 7.02 -16.56 -39.45
N GLN A 468 7.47 -17.80 -39.58
CA GLN A 468 8.67 -18.29 -38.91
C GLN A 468 9.90 -17.69 -39.60
N THR A 469 10.70 -16.89 -38.87
CA THR A 469 11.89 -16.22 -39.43
C THR A 469 13.17 -17.04 -39.25
N SER A 470 13.26 -17.82 -38.16
CA SER A 470 14.35 -18.78 -37.96
C SER A 470 13.95 -19.90 -36.99
N ALA A 471 14.73 -21.03 -37.01
CA ALA A 471 14.59 -22.11 -36.05
C ALA A 471 15.95 -22.74 -35.76
N TRP A 472 16.13 -23.21 -34.52
CA TRP A 472 17.32 -23.90 -34.03
C TRP A 472 16.95 -25.01 -33.03
N SER A 473 17.90 -25.78 -32.58
CA SER A 473 17.64 -26.78 -31.54
C SER A 473 17.19 -26.14 -30.26
N GLY A 474 15.93 -26.38 -29.84
CA GLY A 474 15.34 -25.86 -28.60
C GLY A 474 14.71 -24.47 -28.69
N GLY A 475 14.63 -23.85 -29.88
CA GLY A 475 13.98 -22.55 -30.03
C GLY A 475 13.69 -22.14 -31.46
N PHE A 476 12.91 -21.08 -31.62
CA PHE A 476 12.56 -20.52 -32.93
C PHE A 476 12.22 -19.04 -32.80
N GLN A 477 12.26 -18.31 -33.90
CA GLN A 477 11.84 -16.94 -33.98
C GLN A 477 10.68 -16.80 -34.97
N GLY A 478 9.69 -16.00 -34.59
CA GLY A 478 8.53 -15.73 -35.41
C GLY A 478 8.16 -14.26 -35.45
N GLU A 479 7.58 -13.84 -36.55
CA GLU A 479 6.97 -12.54 -36.74
C GLU A 479 5.47 -12.69 -37.00
N VAL A 480 4.69 -11.81 -36.40
CA VAL A 480 3.23 -11.76 -36.58
C VAL A 480 2.86 -10.40 -37.15
N THR A 481 2.23 -10.42 -38.32
CA THR A 481 1.66 -9.23 -38.93
C THR A 481 0.17 -9.12 -38.58
N ILE A 482 -0.23 -8.02 -37.99
CA ILE A 482 -1.63 -7.66 -37.71
C ILE A 482 -2.10 -6.66 -38.76
N ARG A 483 -3.26 -6.89 -39.35
CA ARG A 483 -3.84 -6.00 -40.37
C ARG A 483 -5.29 -5.67 -40.06
N ASN A 484 -5.65 -4.41 -40.15
CA ASN A 484 -7.04 -3.98 -40.18
C ASN A 484 -7.66 -4.31 -41.54
N THR A 485 -8.50 -5.32 -41.58
CA THR A 485 -9.23 -5.74 -42.80
C THR A 485 -10.63 -5.09 -42.91
N GLY A 486 -11.00 -4.28 -41.92
CA GLY A 486 -12.25 -3.51 -41.90
C GLY A 486 -12.13 -2.15 -42.58
N THR A 487 -13.19 -1.40 -42.59
CA THR A 487 -13.31 -0.08 -43.22
C THR A 487 -13.19 1.08 -42.23
N THR A 488 -13.17 0.79 -40.92
CA THR A 488 -13.04 1.78 -39.85
C THR A 488 -11.67 1.67 -39.17
N PRO A 489 -11.03 2.78 -38.75
CA PRO A 489 -9.81 2.71 -37.97
C PRO A 489 -10.01 2.01 -36.62
N GLY A 490 -9.11 1.10 -36.24
CA GLY A 490 -8.99 0.54 -34.92
C GLY A 490 -7.98 1.35 -34.09
N ARG A 491 -8.19 1.45 -32.77
CA ARG A 491 -7.32 2.17 -31.84
C ARG A 491 -6.36 1.27 -31.08
N ALA A 492 -6.68 -0.01 -31.00
CA ALA A 492 -5.82 -1.03 -30.39
C ALA A 492 -6.02 -2.38 -31.06
N TRP A 493 -5.03 -3.28 -30.93
CA TRP A 493 -5.14 -4.65 -31.41
C TRP A 493 -4.70 -5.63 -30.32
N THR A 494 -5.28 -6.85 -30.39
CA THR A 494 -4.93 -7.98 -29.54
C THR A 494 -4.78 -9.23 -30.43
N ALA A 495 -3.70 -9.98 -30.27
CA ALA A 495 -3.47 -11.26 -30.91
C ALA A 495 -3.42 -12.38 -29.86
N THR A 496 -4.05 -13.53 -30.14
CA THR A 496 -4.09 -14.66 -29.20
C THR A 496 -3.85 -15.99 -29.94
N TRP A 497 -3.14 -16.89 -29.25
CA TRP A 497 -2.93 -18.27 -29.70
C TRP A 497 -2.62 -19.21 -28.52
N THR A 498 -2.57 -20.50 -28.79
CA THR A 498 -2.14 -21.49 -27.79
C THR A 498 -1.01 -22.32 -28.37
N PHE A 499 0.07 -22.47 -27.62
CA PHE A 499 1.15 -23.36 -27.95
C PHE A 499 0.88 -24.78 -27.46
N PRO A 500 1.47 -25.83 -28.10
CA PRO A 500 1.51 -27.13 -27.50
C PRO A 500 2.36 -27.14 -26.23
N ALA A 501 2.16 -28.17 -25.38
CA ALA A 501 2.94 -28.35 -24.17
C ALA A 501 4.46 -28.40 -24.46
N GLY A 502 5.25 -27.73 -23.65
CA GLY A 502 6.70 -27.62 -23.83
C GLY A 502 7.16 -26.47 -24.73
N THR A 503 6.25 -25.66 -25.25
CA THR A 503 6.57 -24.46 -26.03
C THR A 503 6.06 -23.21 -25.33
N SER A 504 6.84 -22.13 -25.29
CA SER A 504 6.51 -20.85 -24.66
C SER A 504 7.18 -19.69 -25.37
N VAL A 505 6.74 -18.46 -25.12
CA VAL A 505 7.44 -17.23 -25.55
C VAL A 505 8.56 -16.93 -24.56
N ALA A 506 9.80 -16.87 -25.05
CA ALA A 506 10.99 -16.53 -24.27
C ALA A 506 11.24 -15.00 -24.26
N SER A 507 11.02 -14.31 -25.39
CA SER A 507 11.10 -12.85 -25.49
C SER A 507 10.17 -12.34 -26.59
N LEU A 508 9.78 -11.04 -26.51
CA LEU A 508 8.87 -10.43 -27.46
C LEU A 508 9.21 -8.95 -27.65
N TRP A 509 9.05 -8.43 -28.85
CA TRP A 509 9.23 -7.01 -29.17
C TRP A 509 8.05 -6.47 -30.00
N ASN A 510 7.84 -5.17 -29.95
CA ASN A 510 6.72 -4.45 -30.57
C ASN A 510 5.33 -4.90 -30.14
N GLY A 511 5.23 -5.51 -28.93
CA GLY A 511 3.98 -5.93 -28.31
C GLY A 511 4.11 -6.08 -26.81
N VAL A 512 2.99 -6.17 -26.12
CA VAL A 512 2.91 -6.47 -24.67
C VAL A 512 2.43 -7.90 -24.51
N LEU A 513 3.28 -8.75 -23.97
CA LEU A 513 3.02 -10.17 -23.74
C LEU A 513 2.24 -10.39 -22.45
N SER A 514 1.20 -11.24 -22.52
CA SER A 514 0.57 -11.89 -21.36
C SER A 514 0.40 -13.38 -21.69
N SER A 515 0.91 -14.27 -20.85
CA SER A 515 0.77 -15.70 -21.04
C SER A 515 0.36 -16.42 -19.76
N THR A 516 -0.50 -17.44 -19.89
CA THR A 516 -0.90 -18.33 -18.80
C THR A 516 -0.74 -19.76 -19.30
N GLY A 517 0.32 -20.44 -18.84
CA GLY A 517 0.69 -21.74 -19.36
C GLY A 517 1.04 -21.67 -20.85
N THR A 518 0.31 -22.42 -21.67
CA THR A 518 0.48 -22.46 -23.14
C THR A 518 -0.34 -21.38 -23.88
N ALA A 519 -1.30 -20.72 -23.22
CA ALA A 519 -2.11 -19.67 -23.83
C ALA A 519 -1.32 -18.36 -23.86
N VAL A 520 -1.25 -17.72 -25.02
CA VAL A 520 -0.50 -16.48 -25.27
C VAL A 520 -1.44 -15.39 -25.75
N THR A 521 -1.32 -14.22 -25.17
CA THR A 521 -1.99 -12.98 -25.59
C THR A 521 -0.94 -11.89 -25.79
N VAL A 522 -0.95 -11.23 -26.93
CA VAL A 522 -0.11 -10.07 -27.25
C VAL A 522 -1.01 -8.89 -27.57
N ARG A 523 -0.72 -7.74 -26.97
CA ARG A 523 -1.41 -6.47 -27.25
C ARG A 523 -0.43 -5.47 -27.86
N ASN A 524 -0.96 -4.45 -28.52
CA ASN A 524 -0.15 -3.37 -29.05
C ASN A 524 0.63 -2.62 -27.97
N VAL A 525 1.74 -2.01 -28.39
CA VAL A 525 2.42 -0.94 -27.66
C VAL A 525 1.87 0.42 -28.09
N ALA A 526 2.22 1.50 -27.37
CA ALA A 526 1.63 2.82 -27.58
C ALA A 526 1.75 3.34 -29.02
N HIS A 527 2.85 3.04 -29.70
CA HIS A 527 3.14 3.59 -31.03
C HIS A 527 2.53 2.81 -32.22
N ASN A 528 2.03 1.59 -32.00
CA ASN A 528 1.54 0.72 -33.07
C ASN A 528 0.09 0.23 -32.87
N GLY A 529 -0.67 0.81 -31.94
CA GLY A 529 -2.05 0.42 -31.64
C GLY A 529 -3.07 0.92 -32.66
N THR A 530 -2.89 2.12 -33.20
CA THR A 530 -3.83 2.72 -34.14
C THR A 530 -3.57 2.22 -35.56
N LEU A 531 -4.55 1.50 -36.13
CA LEU A 531 -4.48 0.98 -37.49
C LEU A 531 -5.66 1.53 -38.31
N GLY A 532 -5.36 2.38 -39.30
CA GLY A 532 -6.34 2.83 -40.31
C GLY A 532 -6.88 1.65 -41.13
N ALA A 533 -7.97 1.86 -41.86
CA ALA A 533 -8.53 0.84 -42.75
C ALA A 533 -7.46 0.32 -43.73
N GLY A 534 -7.26 -0.98 -43.79
CA GLY A 534 -6.25 -1.64 -44.60
C GLY A 534 -4.81 -1.52 -44.11
N ALA A 535 -4.55 -0.74 -43.03
CA ALA A 535 -3.22 -0.62 -42.43
C ALA A 535 -2.83 -1.85 -41.62
N GLY A 536 -1.52 -2.06 -41.46
CA GLY A 536 -0.96 -3.16 -40.67
C GLY A 536 0.22 -2.74 -39.82
N THR A 537 0.56 -3.60 -38.87
CA THR A 537 1.77 -3.51 -38.03
C THR A 537 2.28 -4.91 -37.77
N SER A 538 3.52 -5.06 -37.26
CA SER A 538 4.05 -6.35 -36.86
C SER A 538 4.66 -6.31 -35.47
N PHE A 539 4.70 -7.47 -34.83
CA PHE A 539 5.48 -7.77 -33.65
C PHE A 539 6.21 -9.10 -33.83
N GLY A 540 7.30 -9.29 -33.10
CA GLY A 540 8.04 -10.54 -33.20
C GLY A 540 8.31 -11.14 -31.83
N PHE A 541 8.62 -12.45 -31.81
CA PHE A 541 8.98 -13.17 -30.60
C PHE A 541 9.99 -14.28 -30.83
N VAL A 542 10.72 -14.61 -29.77
CA VAL A 542 11.51 -15.83 -29.68
C VAL A 542 10.70 -16.86 -28.89
N GLY A 543 10.48 -18.03 -29.48
CA GLY A 543 9.87 -19.19 -28.84
C GLY A 543 10.94 -20.13 -28.25
N SER A 544 10.68 -20.67 -27.06
CA SER A 544 11.44 -21.77 -26.47
C SER A 544 10.67 -23.08 -26.70
N GLY A 545 11.39 -24.14 -27.03
CA GLY A 545 10.82 -25.46 -27.36
C GLY A 545 10.83 -25.76 -28.86
N PRO A 546 10.13 -26.83 -29.32
CA PRO A 546 10.03 -27.17 -30.72
C PRO A 546 9.41 -26.04 -31.54
N ALA A 547 9.95 -25.80 -32.75
CA ALA A 547 9.37 -24.83 -33.67
C ALA A 547 7.96 -25.27 -34.11
N VAL A 548 7.00 -24.36 -34.00
CA VAL A 548 5.59 -24.57 -34.32
C VAL A 548 5.02 -23.38 -35.08
N THR A 549 4.00 -23.63 -35.89
CA THR A 549 3.22 -22.59 -36.56
C THR A 549 1.92 -22.40 -35.79
N PRO A 550 1.81 -21.39 -34.91
CA PRO A 550 0.60 -21.17 -34.13
C PRO A 550 -0.53 -20.63 -35.00
N ALA A 551 -1.76 -21.09 -34.75
CA ALA A 551 -2.95 -20.47 -35.31
C ALA A 551 -3.26 -19.21 -34.50
N ILE A 552 -3.02 -18.02 -35.08
CA ILE A 552 -3.18 -16.74 -34.40
C ILE A 552 -4.53 -16.14 -34.79
N THR A 553 -5.29 -15.73 -33.77
CA THR A 553 -6.50 -14.92 -33.93
C THR A 553 -6.20 -13.49 -33.49
N CYS A 554 -6.85 -12.50 -34.10
CA CYS A 554 -6.72 -11.12 -33.67
C CYS A 554 -8.07 -10.39 -33.60
N ALA A 555 -8.10 -9.34 -32.79
CA ALA A 555 -9.20 -8.40 -32.66
C ALA A 555 -8.67 -6.97 -32.71
N LEU A 556 -9.46 -6.08 -33.32
CA LEU A 556 -9.28 -4.62 -33.31
C LEU A 556 -10.37 -3.98 -32.45
N SER A 557 -10.02 -2.94 -31.67
CA SER A 557 -10.95 -2.16 -30.85
C SER A 557 -10.79 -0.65 -31.08
#